data_d6f79aafc7b3a5c36c4901b5041c4194
#
_entry.id   d6f79aafc7b3a5c36c4901b5041c4194
#
_cell.length_a   1.000
_cell.length_b   1.000
_cell.length_c   1.000
_cell.angle_alpha   90.00
_cell.angle_beta   90.00
_cell.angle_gamma   90.00
#
_symmetry.space_group_name_H-M   'P 1'
#
loop_
_entity.id
_entity.type
_entity.pdbx_description
1 polymer ?
#
loop_
_entity_poly.entity_id
_entity_poly.type
_entity_poly.pdbx_seq_one_letter_code
_entity_poly.pdbx_strand_id
1 'polypeptide(L)'
;VPEMQICSAYTWQKLSPEDREIILECARESALYEREVWTQREEQSRSIAIENGTKVVELSAEEKKRFQNAVYGVYEKYCGDDMGLIEEILKEGS
;
A
#
# COMPACT_ATOMS: atom_id res chain seq x y z
N VAL A 1 -3.16 -1.60 -2.47
CA VAL A 1 -3.61 -0.38 -1.78
C VAL A 1 -2.96 -0.34 -0.41
N PRO A 2 -2.19 0.70 -0.05
CA PRO A 2 -1.61 0.80 1.29
C PRO A 2 -2.70 1.01 2.34
N GLU A 3 -2.60 0.28 3.45
CA GLU A 3 -3.47 0.40 4.60
C GLU A 3 -2.66 0.70 5.85
N MET A 4 -3.24 1.42 6.79
CA MET A 4 -2.58 1.79 8.04
C MET A 4 -3.48 1.49 9.23
N GLN A 5 -2.91 0.87 10.26
CA GLN A 5 -3.56 0.79 11.57
C GLN A 5 -3.27 2.08 12.34
N ILE A 6 -4.32 2.78 12.73
CA ILE A 6 -4.20 4.06 13.44
C ILE A 6 -4.91 4.01 14.79
N CYS A 7 -4.36 4.74 15.75
CA CYS A 7 -4.97 4.95 17.06
C CYS A 7 -4.95 6.45 17.38
N SER A 8 -6.00 6.96 18.04
CA SER A 8 -6.02 8.35 18.47
C SER A 8 -4.95 8.60 19.55
N ALA A 9 -4.27 9.74 19.48
CA ALA A 9 -3.28 10.13 20.49
C ALA A 9 -3.88 10.21 21.90
N TYR A 10 -5.13 10.65 22.01
CA TYR A 10 -5.85 10.71 23.28
C TYR A 10 -6.07 9.31 23.92
N THR A 11 -6.43 8.30 23.12
CA THR A 11 -6.58 6.94 23.61
C THR A 11 -5.21 6.34 23.94
N TRP A 12 -4.23 6.56 23.07
CA TRP A 12 -2.86 6.05 23.23
C TRP A 12 -2.22 6.53 24.53
N GLN A 13 -2.40 7.80 24.89
CA GLN A 13 -1.83 8.39 26.11
C GLN A 13 -2.40 7.80 27.40
N LYS A 14 -3.59 7.19 27.36
CA LYS A 14 -4.23 6.56 28.52
C LYS A 14 -3.73 5.16 28.81
N LEU A 15 -3.06 4.54 27.85
CA LEU A 15 -2.54 3.19 27.98
C LEU A 15 -1.24 3.20 28.79
N SER A 16 -1.04 2.15 29.59
CA SER A 16 0.26 1.90 30.22
C SER A 16 1.36 1.66 29.19
N PRO A 17 2.65 1.84 29.51
CA PRO A 17 3.74 1.47 28.61
C PRO A 17 3.66 0.01 28.18
N GLU A 18 3.33 -0.89 29.08
CA GLU A 18 3.21 -2.32 28.83
C GLU A 18 2.07 -2.61 27.84
N ASP A 19 0.90 -2.00 28.01
CA ASP A 19 -0.23 -2.17 27.10
C ASP A 19 0.10 -1.65 25.69
N ARG A 20 0.84 -0.53 25.59
CA ARG A 20 1.27 0.01 24.30
C ARG A 20 2.20 -0.96 23.56
N GLU A 21 3.12 -1.60 24.31
CA GLU A 21 4.06 -2.57 23.73
C GLU A 21 3.32 -3.79 23.20
N ILE A 22 2.38 -4.34 23.96
CA ILE A 22 1.51 -5.44 23.53
C ILE A 22 0.72 -5.08 22.26
N ILE A 23 0.10 -3.90 22.23
CA ILE A 23 -0.67 -3.45 21.06
C ILE A 23 0.22 -3.29 19.83
N LEU A 24 1.43 -2.74 19.99
CA LEU A 24 2.38 -2.60 18.87
C LEU A 24 2.85 -3.95 18.33
N GLU A 25 3.09 -4.93 19.20
CA GLU A 25 3.46 -6.28 18.81
C GLU A 25 2.32 -6.96 18.05
N CYS A 26 1.11 -6.95 18.61
CA CYS A 26 -0.08 -7.48 17.94
C CYS A 26 -0.35 -6.79 16.58
N ALA A 27 -0.14 -5.48 16.48
CA ALA A 27 -0.30 -4.76 15.21
C ALA A 27 0.72 -5.19 14.16
N ARG A 28 1.98 -5.45 14.55
CA ARG A 28 3.00 -5.98 13.63
C ARG A 28 2.67 -7.40 13.15
N GLU A 29 2.28 -8.27 14.06
CA GLU A 29 1.88 -9.65 13.72
C GLU A 29 0.66 -9.65 12.80
N SER A 30 -0.35 -8.83 13.12
CA SER A 30 -1.54 -8.67 12.29
C SER A 30 -1.20 -8.18 10.88
N ALA A 31 -0.29 -7.22 10.75
CA ALA A 31 0.13 -6.72 9.45
C ALA A 31 0.88 -7.76 8.61
N LEU A 32 1.69 -8.61 9.24
CA LEU A 32 2.39 -9.70 8.54
C LEU A 32 1.40 -10.78 8.09
N TYR A 33 0.46 -11.16 8.95
CA TYR A 33 -0.58 -12.13 8.63
C TYR A 33 -1.50 -11.61 7.50
N GLU A 34 -1.89 -10.35 7.56
CA GLU A 34 -2.72 -9.71 6.54
C GLU A 34 -2.06 -9.76 5.17
N ARG A 35 -0.77 -9.47 5.05
CA ARG A 35 -0.04 -9.53 3.77
C ARG A 35 -0.07 -10.92 3.14
N GLU A 36 0.07 -11.96 3.95
CA GLU A 36 0.01 -13.35 3.48
C GLU A 36 -1.40 -13.69 2.96
N VAL A 37 -2.43 -13.41 3.77
CA VAL A 37 -3.84 -13.66 3.40
C VAL A 37 -4.24 -12.84 2.18
N TRP A 38 -3.77 -11.58 2.09
CA TRP A 38 -4.07 -10.71 0.96
C TRP A 38 -3.48 -11.25 -0.34
N THR A 39 -2.24 -11.70 -0.32
CA THR A 39 -1.62 -12.32 -1.51
C THR A 39 -2.41 -13.52 -2.01
N GLN A 40 -2.83 -14.41 -1.12
CA GLN A 40 -3.67 -15.56 -1.47
C GLN A 40 -5.02 -15.13 -2.08
N ARG A 41 -5.63 -14.10 -1.51
CA ARG A 41 -6.90 -13.55 -1.99
C ARG A 41 -6.76 -12.88 -3.37
N GLU A 42 -5.68 -12.18 -3.62
CA GLU A 42 -5.40 -11.59 -4.94
C GLU A 42 -5.23 -12.67 -6.01
N GLU A 43 -4.48 -13.73 -5.75
CA GLU A 43 -4.32 -14.86 -6.67
C GLU A 43 -5.64 -15.55 -6.98
N GLN A 44 -6.45 -15.81 -5.96
CA GLN A 44 -7.78 -16.39 -6.12
C GLN A 44 -8.70 -15.47 -6.92
N SER A 45 -8.73 -14.18 -6.61
CA SER A 45 -9.57 -13.20 -7.32
C SER A 45 -9.14 -13.05 -8.78
N ARG A 46 -7.84 -13.09 -9.06
CA ARG A 46 -7.30 -13.08 -10.43
C ARG A 46 -7.76 -14.31 -11.21
N SER A 47 -7.69 -15.49 -10.63
CA SER A 47 -8.14 -16.72 -11.25
C SER A 47 -9.63 -16.67 -11.60
N ILE A 48 -10.47 -16.25 -10.63
CA ILE A 48 -11.92 -16.09 -10.84
C ILE A 48 -12.20 -15.07 -11.95
N ALA A 49 -11.50 -13.96 -11.99
CA ALA A 49 -11.67 -12.94 -13.03
C ALA A 49 -11.36 -13.51 -14.43
N ILE A 50 -10.28 -14.26 -14.56
CA ILE A 50 -9.90 -14.92 -15.83
C ILE A 50 -10.94 -15.97 -16.26
N GLU A 51 -11.39 -16.81 -15.34
CA GLU A 51 -12.45 -17.80 -15.60
C GLU A 51 -13.76 -17.16 -16.07
N ASN A 52 -14.07 -15.96 -15.60
CA ASN A 52 -15.22 -15.18 -16.01
C ASN A 52 -14.97 -14.32 -17.27
N GLY A 53 -13.89 -14.55 -18.00
CA GLY A 53 -13.59 -13.93 -19.29
C GLY A 53 -12.87 -12.58 -19.23
N THR A 54 -12.38 -12.16 -18.06
CA THR A 54 -11.56 -10.96 -17.96
C THR A 54 -10.17 -11.20 -18.57
N LYS A 55 -9.79 -10.34 -19.50
CA LYS A 55 -8.44 -10.37 -20.07
C LYS A 55 -7.49 -9.58 -19.18
N VAL A 56 -6.54 -10.28 -18.57
CA VAL A 56 -5.46 -9.65 -17.80
C VAL A 56 -4.32 -9.30 -18.76
N VAL A 57 -3.90 -8.05 -18.71
CA VAL A 57 -2.77 -7.54 -19.50
C VAL A 57 -1.64 -7.15 -18.54
N GLU A 58 -0.50 -7.78 -18.72
CA GLU A 58 0.71 -7.44 -17.96
C GLU A 58 1.51 -6.39 -18.73
N LEU A 59 1.81 -5.29 -18.05
CA LEU A 59 2.61 -4.21 -18.63
C LEU A 59 4.10 -4.49 -18.46
N SER A 60 4.88 -4.27 -19.51
CA SER A 60 6.34 -4.23 -19.39
C SER A 60 6.81 -3.07 -18.50
N ALA A 61 8.03 -3.15 -17.98
CA ALA A 61 8.62 -2.05 -17.20
C ALA A 61 8.66 -0.73 -17.99
N GLU A 62 8.90 -0.82 -19.30
CA GLU A 62 8.88 0.34 -20.20
C GLU A 62 7.49 0.98 -20.30
N GLU A 63 6.45 0.17 -20.49
CA GLU A 63 5.07 0.67 -20.53
C GLU A 63 4.64 1.27 -19.17
N LYS A 64 5.01 0.64 -18.06
CA LYS A 64 4.76 1.21 -16.72
C LYS A 64 5.40 2.59 -16.58
N LYS A 65 6.63 2.74 -17.05
CA LYS A 65 7.33 4.03 -17.03
C LYS A 65 6.67 5.09 -17.93
N ARG A 66 6.12 4.69 -19.08
CA ARG A 66 5.33 5.59 -19.94
C ARG A 66 4.07 6.09 -19.22
N PHE A 67 3.36 5.21 -18.51
CA PHE A 67 2.22 5.61 -17.67
C PHE A 67 2.64 6.56 -16.56
N GLN A 68 3.70 6.25 -15.82
CA GLN A 68 4.22 7.13 -14.76
C GLN A 68 4.56 8.53 -15.30
N ASN A 69 5.24 8.60 -16.43
CA ASN A 69 5.58 9.87 -17.05
C ASN A 69 4.35 10.65 -17.52
N ALA A 70 3.34 9.96 -18.04
CA ALA A 70 2.11 10.60 -18.51
C ALA A 70 1.29 11.24 -17.35
N VAL A 71 1.36 10.67 -16.14
CA VAL A 71 0.65 11.18 -14.96
C VAL A 71 1.50 12.09 -14.07
N TYR A 72 2.78 12.27 -14.37
CA TYR A 72 3.70 13.02 -13.52
C TYR A 72 3.22 14.46 -13.24
N GLY A 73 2.64 15.12 -14.23
CA GLY A 73 2.06 16.45 -14.06
C GLY A 73 0.90 16.53 -13.05
N VAL A 74 0.29 15.39 -12.70
CA VAL A 74 -0.71 15.32 -11.63
C VAL A 74 -0.04 15.52 -10.26
N TYR A 75 1.14 14.91 -10.07
CA TYR A 75 1.91 15.08 -8.84
C TYR A 75 2.34 16.55 -8.67
N GLU A 76 2.91 17.16 -9.70
CA GLU A 76 3.30 18.58 -9.67
C GLU A 76 2.11 19.50 -9.33
N LYS A 77 0.94 19.19 -9.87
CA LYS A 77 -0.26 20.01 -9.67
C LYS A 77 -0.87 19.89 -8.27
N TYR A 78 -0.85 18.69 -7.70
CA TYR A 78 -1.62 18.39 -6.48
C TYR A 78 -0.77 18.06 -5.25
N CYS A 79 0.50 17.70 -5.41
CA CYS A 79 1.37 17.33 -4.31
C CYS A 79 2.37 18.42 -3.91
N GLY A 80 2.47 19.50 -4.65
CA GLY A 80 3.21 20.73 -4.31
C GLY A 80 4.43 20.53 -3.41
N ASP A 81 4.26 20.81 -2.13
CA ASP A 81 5.32 20.74 -1.12
C ASP A 81 5.80 19.30 -0.80
N ASP A 82 5.03 18.28 -1.20
CA ASP A 82 5.32 16.86 -0.94
C ASP A 82 6.04 16.16 -2.10
N MET A 83 6.51 16.90 -3.12
CA MET A 83 7.19 16.31 -4.27
C MET A 83 8.41 15.47 -3.89
N GLY A 84 9.16 15.86 -2.85
CA GLY A 84 10.29 15.08 -2.35
C GLY A 84 9.88 13.68 -1.87
N LEU A 85 8.75 13.58 -1.18
CA LEU A 85 8.18 12.30 -0.73
C LEU A 85 7.70 11.46 -1.93
N ILE A 86 7.09 12.08 -2.94
CA ILE A 86 6.70 11.39 -4.18
C ILE A 86 7.90 10.76 -4.88
N GLU A 87 9.02 11.48 -4.98
CA GLU A 87 10.25 10.96 -5.59
C GLU A 87 10.84 9.78 -4.81
N GLU A 88 10.79 9.80 -3.49
CA GLU A 88 11.20 8.67 -2.65
C GLU A 88 10.32 7.44 -2.91
N ILE A 89 9.00 7.60 -2.90
CA ILE A 89 8.04 6.52 -3.20
C ILE A 89 8.29 5.91 -4.58
N LEU A 90 8.53 6.73 -5.58
CA LEU A 90 8.79 6.26 -6.95
C LEU A 90 10.11 5.48 -7.08
N LYS A 91 11.11 5.77 -6.25
CA LYS A 91 12.37 5.00 -6.20
C LYS A 91 12.19 3.62 -5.59
N GLU A 92 11.39 3.51 -4.53
CA GLU A 92 11.12 2.23 -3.85
C GLU A 92 10.25 1.29 -4.70
N GLY A 93 9.40 1.84 -5.58
CA GLY A 93 8.49 1.08 -6.44
C GLY A 93 9.04 0.71 -7.82
N SER A 94 10.34 0.93 -8.06
CA SER A 94 10.97 0.79 -9.39
C SER A 94 11.59 -0.59 -9.61
#